data_7061ad81b27e9ec8e9961f1716e5ed3e
#
_entry.id   7061ad81b27e9ec8e9961f1716e5ed3e
#
_cell.length_a   1.000
_cell.length_b   1.000
_cell.length_c   1.000
_cell.angle_alpha   90.00
_cell.angle_beta   90.00
_cell.angle_gamma   90.00
#
_symmetry.space_group_name_H-M   'P 1'
#
loop_
_entity.id
_entity.type
_entity.pdbx_description
1 polymer ?
#
loop_
_entity_poly.entity_id
_entity_poly.type
_entity_poly.pdbx_seq_one_letter_code
_entity_poly.pdbx_strand_id
1 'polypeptide(L)'
;MTFPKRFPDRDEVAAVRAEAEQLEPGATDDSTKRRLAGRVMARRDMGKLVFLDLVDRSGRIQLICPTERTGELDLHLGDIVGVTGSPAQSRRGEPSLQVDELEVLARIRVPLPDTFHGIEDVEIRYRKRYLDLLMS
;
A
#
# COMPACT_ATOMS: atom_id res chain seq x y z
N MET A 1 19.77 7.81 10.31
CA MET A 1 18.64 7.04 9.82
C MET A 1 17.51 7.03 10.83
N THR A 2 16.33 7.31 10.38
CA THR A 2 15.17 7.37 11.26
C THR A 2 14.41 6.06 11.18
N PHE A 3 14.17 5.47 12.33
CA PHE A 3 13.39 4.25 12.37
C PHE A 3 11.91 4.56 12.16
N PRO A 4 11.19 3.70 11.45
CA PRO A 4 9.75 3.90 11.29
C PRO A 4 9.05 3.84 12.64
N LYS A 5 7.93 4.49 12.72
CA LYS A 5 7.07 4.34 13.88
C LYS A 5 6.64 2.90 14.00
N ARG A 6 6.42 2.47 15.22
CA ARG A 6 5.95 1.12 15.45
C ARG A 6 4.49 0.99 15.04
N PHE A 7 4.18 -0.14 14.48
CA PHE A 7 2.81 -0.48 14.12
C PHE A 7 2.56 -1.91 14.56
N PRO A 8 2.29 -2.11 15.87
CA PRO A 8 2.18 -3.46 16.41
C PRO A 8 0.90 -4.17 15.98
N ASP A 9 0.88 -5.48 16.18
CA ASP A 9 -0.28 -6.32 15.90
C ASP A 9 -0.73 -6.26 14.45
N ARG A 10 0.25 -6.16 13.56
CA ARG A 10 -0.04 -6.12 12.13
C ARG A 10 -0.10 -7.52 11.56
N ASP A 11 -0.93 -7.65 10.55
CA ASP A 11 -1.07 -8.89 9.79
C ASP A 11 -0.10 -8.87 8.60
N GLU A 12 0.04 -9.99 7.95
CA GLU A 12 0.82 -10.05 6.73
C GLU A 12 -0.08 -9.72 5.53
N VAL A 13 0.47 -9.00 4.58
CA VAL A 13 -0.27 -8.61 3.38
C VAL A 13 -0.81 -9.85 2.67
N ALA A 14 0.01 -10.90 2.54
CA ALA A 14 -0.43 -12.11 1.86
C ALA A 14 -1.63 -12.76 2.53
N ALA A 15 -1.69 -12.72 3.86
CA ALA A 15 -2.79 -13.31 4.59
C ALA A 15 -4.08 -12.54 4.37
N VAL A 16 -4.00 -11.22 4.40
CA VAL A 16 -5.19 -10.38 4.19
C VAL A 16 -5.63 -10.45 2.73
N ARG A 17 -4.68 -10.51 1.81
CA ARG A 17 -5.01 -10.69 0.41
C ARG A 17 -5.79 -11.99 0.18
N ALA A 18 -5.37 -13.06 0.84
CA ALA A 18 -6.08 -14.33 0.72
C ALA A 18 -7.51 -14.24 1.24
N GLU A 19 -7.71 -13.50 2.33
CA GLU A 19 -9.07 -13.28 2.82
C GLU A 19 -9.92 -12.51 1.81
N ALA A 20 -9.34 -11.49 1.21
CA ALA A 20 -10.04 -10.69 0.23
C ALA A 20 -10.38 -11.49 -1.02
N GLU A 21 -9.53 -12.44 -1.39
CA GLU A 21 -9.77 -13.29 -2.55
C GLU A 21 -11.00 -14.18 -2.39
N GLN A 22 -11.43 -14.42 -1.17
CA GLN A 22 -12.63 -15.22 -0.91
C GLN A 22 -13.92 -14.42 -1.06
N LEU A 23 -13.82 -13.13 -1.21
CA LEU A 23 -14.99 -12.27 -1.35
C LEU A 23 -15.42 -12.19 -2.82
N GLU A 24 -16.63 -11.70 -3.03
CA GLU A 24 -17.12 -11.45 -4.37
C GLU A 24 -16.71 -10.05 -4.83
N PRO A 25 -16.62 -9.82 -6.14
CA PRO A 25 -16.30 -8.48 -6.63
C PRO A 25 -17.24 -7.44 -6.06
N GLY A 26 -16.69 -6.35 -5.56
CA GLY A 26 -17.44 -5.27 -4.97
C GLY A 26 -17.81 -5.47 -3.51
N ALA A 27 -17.49 -6.61 -2.92
CA ALA A 27 -17.84 -6.90 -1.53
C ALA A 27 -16.78 -6.43 -0.56
N THR A 28 -17.20 -6.13 0.66
CA THR A 28 -16.30 -5.76 1.76
C THR A 28 -16.74 -6.52 2.99
N ASP A 29 -15.78 -7.10 3.69
CA ASP A 29 -16.07 -7.79 4.94
C ASP A 29 -15.92 -6.81 6.11
N ASP A 30 -16.96 -6.03 6.34
CA ASP A 30 -16.92 -4.98 7.36
C ASP A 30 -16.80 -5.50 8.78
N SER A 31 -17.08 -6.78 8.98
CA SER A 31 -17.00 -7.36 10.32
C SER A 31 -15.56 -7.71 10.71
N THR A 32 -14.65 -7.66 9.77
CA THR A 32 -13.26 -8.05 9.99
C THR A 32 -12.37 -6.82 9.85
N LYS A 33 -11.55 -6.57 10.86
CA LYS A 33 -10.58 -5.48 10.79
C LYS A 33 -9.18 -6.05 10.77
N ARG A 34 -8.34 -5.50 9.92
CA ARG A 34 -6.96 -5.95 9.77
C ARG A 34 -6.02 -4.76 9.77
N ARG A 35 -4.81 -5.00 10.21
CA ARG A 35 -3.78 -3.97 10.28
C ARG A 35 -2.61 -4.40 9.40
N LEU A 36 -2.23 -3.53 8.48
CA LEU A 36 -1.12 -3.80 7.57
C LEU A 36 -0.12 -2.66 7.62
N ALA A 37 1.12 -3.00 7.41
CA ALA A 37 2.17 -2.00 7.25
C ALA A 37 3.02 -2.39 6.06
N GLY A 38 3.48 -1.41 5.31
CA GLY A 38 4.30 -1.69 4.15
C GLY A 38 4.65 -0.43 3.42
N ARG A 39 5.23 -0.63 2.25
CA ARG A 39 5.69 0.46 1.40
C ARG A 39 4.68 0.72 0.30
N VAL A 40 4.40 2.00 0.06
CA VAL A 40 3.51 2.41 -1.02
C VAL A 40 4.31 2.39 -2.31
N MET A 41 3.91 1.54 -3.24
CA MET A 41 4.64 1.36 -4.50
C MET A 41 3.89 1.92 -5.70
N ALA A 42 2.63 2.27 -5.54
CA ALA A 42 1.85 2.90 -6.60
C ALA A 42 0.73 3.71 -5.98
N ARG A 43 0.32 4.75 -6.69
CA ARG A 43 -0.77 5.60 -6.23
C ARG A 43 -1.58 6.05 -7.44
N ARG A 44 -2.89 5.96 -7.31
CA ARG A 44 -3.81 6.42 -8.35
C ARG A 44 -4.97 7.12 -7.70
N ASP A 45 -5.12 8.40 -7.99
CA ASP A 45 -6.20 9.22 -7.45
C ASP A 45 -7.39 9.18 -8.40
N MET A 46 -8.54 8.82 -7.88
CA MET A 46 -9.74 8.70 -8.68
C MET A 46 -10.90 9.38 -7.95
N GLY A 47 -10.89 10.69 -7.96
CA GLY A 47 -11.92 11.47 -7.30
C GLY A 47 -11.86 11.30 -5.80
N LYS A 48 -12.90 10.75 -5.22
CA LYS A 48 -12.99 10.57 -3.77
C LYS A 48 -12.33 9.30 -3.29
N LEU A 49 -11.75 8.51 -4.19
CA LEU A 49 -11.04 7.30 -3.85
C LEU A 49 -9.59 7.43 -4.26
N VAL A 50 -8.72 6.96 -3.41
CA VAL A 50 -7.31 6.83 -3.76
C VAL A 50 -6.96 5.35 -3.69
N PHE A 51 -6.36 4.85 -4.75
CA PHE A 51 -5.90 3.46 -4.80
C PHE A 51 -4.40 3.43 -4.61
N LEU A 52 -3.94 2.60 -3.72
CA LEU A 52 -2.52 2.43 -3.44
C LEU A 52 -2.15 0.97 -3.59
N ASP A 53 -0.91 0.70 -3.98
CA ASP A 53 -0.37 -0.63 -3.87
C ASP A 53 0.54 -0.66 -2.65
N LEU A 54 0.25 -1.55 -1.74
CA LEU A 54 1.02 -1.73 -0.52
C LEU A 54 1.81 -3.03 -0.63
N VAL A 55 3.09 -2.95 -0.35
CA VAL A 55 3.99 -4.11 -0.45
C VAL A 55 4.67 -4.30 0.88
N ASP A 56 4.63 -5.53 1.39
CA ASP A 56 5.43 -5.92 2.53
C ASP A 56 6.23 -7.16 2.13
N ARG A 57 6.86 -7.76 3.11
CA ARG A 57 7.70 -8.94 2.88
C ARG A 57 6.92 -10.12 2.31
N SER A 58 5.64 -10.21 2.61
CA SER A 58 4.81 -11.35 2.22
C SER A 58 4.14 -11.19 0.87
N GLY A 59 3.98 -9.97 0.37
CA GLY A 59 3.32 -9.77 -0.90
C GLY A 59 2.81 -8.36 -1.11
N ARG A 60 1.85 -8.24 -2.01
CA ARG A 60 1.27 -6.97 -2.42
C ARG A 60 -0.26 -7.02 -2.31
N ILE A 61 -0.85 -5.92 -1.92
CA ILE A 61 -2.31 -5.79 -1.89
C ILE A 61 -2.68 -4.37 -2.30
N GLN A 62 -3.84 -4.23 -2.92
CA GLN A 62 -4.38 -2.93 -3.23
C GLN A 62 -5.06 -2.35 -2.01
N LEU A 63 -4.84 -1.06 -1.75
CA LEU A 63 -5.58 -0.34 -0.73
C LEU A 63 -6.61 0.54 -1.41
N ILE A 64 -7.83 0.52 -0.90
CA ILE A 64 -8.89 1.40 -1.34
C ILE A 64 -9.10 2.42 -0.23
N CYS A 65 -8.78 3.68 -0.50
CA CYS A 65 -8.78 4.72 0.52
C CYS A 65 -9.83 5.77 0.18
N PRO A 66 -11.04 5.66 0.77
CA PRO A 66 -12.03 6.72 0.60
C PRO A 66 -11.56 7.96 1.35
N THR A 67 -11.50 9.09 0.66
CA THR A 67 -10.98 10.32 1.28
C THR A 67 -11.87 10.81 2.41
N GLU A 68 -13.14 10.44 2.42
CA GLU A 68 -14.02 10.79 3.52
C GLU A 68 -13.65 10.06 4.82
N ARG A 69 -12.92 8.96 4.72
CA ARG A 69 -12.45 8.22 5.88
C ARG A 69 -11.02 8.54 6.25
N THR A 70 -10.16 8.58 5.25
CA THR A 70 -8.73 8.78 5.49
C THR A 70 -8.31 10.23 5.48
N GLY A 71 -9.14 11.13 4.93
CA GLY A 71 -8.73 12.48 4.65
C GLY A 71 -7.81 12.52 3.45
N GLU A 72 -7.27 13.68 3.17
CA GLU A 72 -6.31 13.80 2.08
C GLU A 72 -5.03 13.06 2.45
N LEU A 73 -4.49 12.33 1.50
CA LEU A 73 -3.32 11.53 1.73
C LEU A 73 -2.07 12.29 1.30
N ASP A 74 -1.32 12.74 2.28
CA ASP A 74 -0.04 13.40 2.05
C ASP A 74 1.06 12.36 2.14
N LEU A 75 1.21 11.60 1.07
CA LEU A 75 2.23 10.57 1.01
C LEU A 75 2.77 10.46 -0.41
N HIS A 76 3.92 9.85 -0.52
CA HIS A 76 4.61 9.68 -1.79
C HIS A 76 5.01 8.22 -1.97
N LEU A 77 5.30 7.86 -3.20
CA LEU A 77 5.80 6.52 -3.47
C LEU A 77 7.07 6.29 -2.68
N GLY A 78 7.16 5.12 -2.07
CA GLY A 78 8.29 4.77 -1.23
C GLY A 78 8.04 4.97 0.25
N ASP A 79 7.05 5.77 0.62
CA ASP A 79 6.72 5.97 2.02
C ASP A 79 6.22 4.67 2.64
N ILE A 80 6.51 4.49 3.92
CA ILE A 80 6.03 3.35 4.67
C ILE A 80 4.82 3.80 5.46
N VAL A 81 3.74 3.08 5.32
CA VAL A 81 2.47 3.43 5.96
C VAL A 81 1.93 2.25 6.76
N GLY A 82 1.13 2.58 7.78
CA GLY A 82 0.34 1.60 8.48
C GLY A 82 -1.13 1.90 8.22
N VAL A 83 -1.90 0.87 7.96
CA VAL A 83 -3.31 1.03 7.66
C VAL A 83 -4.14 0.07 8.47
N THR A 84 -5.37 0.48 8.75
CA THR A 84 -6.36 -0.37 9.37
C THR A 84 -7.59 -0.33 8.49
N GLY A 85 -8.16 -1.50 8.25
CA GLY A 85 -9.34 -1.57 7.39
C GLY A 85 -9.89 -2.97 7.30
N SER A 86 -10.72 -3.19 6.31
CA SER A 86 -11.44 -4.45 6.13
C SER A 86 -11.08 -5.08 4.80
N PRO A 87 -10.97 -6.42 4.75
CA PRO A 87 -10.77 -7.10 3.48
C PRO A 87 -11.90 -6.75 2.52
N ALA A 88 -11.54 -6.53 1.27
CA ALA A 88 -12.49 -6.12 0.27
C ALA A 88 -12.06 -6.62 -1.11
N GLN A 89 -12.97 -6.57 -2.04
CA GLN A 89 -12.64 -6.86 -3.42
C GLN A 89 -13.20 -5.73 -4.27
N SER A 90 -12.37 -5.19 -5.14
CA SER A 90 -12.83 -4.14 -6.02
C SER A 90 -13.86 -4.68 -6.99
N ARG A 91 -14.56 -3.80 -7.67
CA ARG A 91 -15.57 -4.23 -8.64
C ARG A 91 -14.97 -5.08 -9.76
N ARG A 92 -13.68 -4.90 -10.02
CA ARG A 92 -12.99 -5.68 -11.04
C ARG A 92 -12.41 -6.98 -10.50
N GLY A 93 -12.62 -7.24 -9.21
CA GLY A 93 -12.15 -8.49 -8.61
C GLY A 93 -10.73 -8.42 -8.05
N GLU A 94 -10.20 -7.23 -7.84
CA GLU A 94 -8.86 -7.11 -7.25
C GLU A 94 -8.94 -7.24 -5.73
N PRO A 95 -8.21 -8.20 -5.14
CA PRO A 95 -8.19 -8.32 -3.68
C PRO A 95 -7.60 -7.06 -3.06
N SER A 96 -8.28 -6.53 -2.04
CA SER A 96 -7.95 -5.22 -1.51
C SER A 96 -8.21 -5.14 -0.02
N LEU A 97 -7.75 -4.07 0.58
CA LEU A 97 -8.14 -3.66 1.93
C LEU A 97 -8.83 -2.31 1.79
N GLN A 98 -10.06 -2.23 2.29
CA GLN A 98 -10.75 -0.95 2.33
C GLN A 98 -10.31 -0.23 3.60
N VAL A 99 -9.61 0.86 3.43
CA VAL A 99 -8.90 1.52 4.51
C VAL A 99 -9.81 2.45 5.29
N ASP A 100 -9.80 2.32 6.61
CA ASP A 100 -10.48 3.24 7.51
C ASP A 100 -9.52 4.30 8.02
N GLU A 101 -8.28 3.90 8.31
CA GLU A 101 -7.26 4.80 8.83
C GLU A 101 -5.93 4.51 8.18
N LEU A 102 -5.18 5.55 7.92
CA LEU A 102 -3.84 5.45 7.35
C LEU A 102 -2.90 6.38 8.09
N GLU A 103 -1.76 5.85 8.48
CA GLU A 103 -0.73 6.62 9.15
C GLU A 103 0.59 6.44 8.41
N VAL A 104 1.30 7.54 8.18
CA VAL A 104 2.63 7.47 7.58
C VAL A 104 3.62 7.15 8.69
N LEU A 105 4.27 6.01 8.57
CA LEU A 105 5.22 5.53 9.58
C LEU A 105 6.63 6.03 9.32
N ALA A 106 7.00 6.16 8.06
CA ALA A 106 8.31 6.67 7.69
C ALA A 106 8.24 7.28 6.30
N ARG A 107 8.88 8.42 6.14
CA ARG A 107 8.98 9.06 4.84
C ARG A 107 10.37 8.79 4.28
N ILE A 108 10.42 7.86 3.37
CA ILE A 108 11.70 7.48 2.78
C ILE A 108 11.76 8.12 1.42
N ARG A 109 12.31 9.31 1.40
CA ARG A 109 12.43 10.06 0.17
C ARG A 109 13.84 9.91 -0.35
N VAL A 110 13.95 9.12 -1.39
CA VAL A 110 15.21 9.00 -2.09
C VAL A 110 15.21 10.14 -3.11
N PRO A 111 16.18 11.05 -3.03
CA PRO A 111 16.25 12.12 -4.02
C PRO A 111 16.39 11.50 -5.40
N LEU A 112 15.48 11.82 -6.28
CA LEU A 112 15.58 11.35 -7.65
C LEU A 112 16.42 12.34 -8.42
N PRO A 113 17.53 11.90 -9.01
CA PRO A 113 18.34 12.80 -9.82
C PRO A 113 17.51 13.31 -11.00
N ASP A 114 17.83 14.50 -11.46
CA ASP A 114 17.15 15.07 -12.60
C ASP A 114 17.25 14.19 -13.81
N THR A 115 18.31 13.42 -13.90
CA THR A 115 18.52 12.49 -15.01
C THR A 115 17.72 11.20 -14.87
N PHE A 116 17.07 11.03 -13.76
CA PHE A 116 16.37 9.79 -13.47
C PHE A 116 15.32 9.45 -14.53
N HIS A 117 14.52 10.43 -14.89
CA HIS A 117 13.46 10.19 -15.84
C HIS A 117 13.96 9.98 -17.27
N GLY A 118 15.22 10.19 -17.51
CA GLY A 118 15.80 9.94 -18.82
C GLY A 118 16.36 8.55 -18.99
N ILE A 119 16.23 7.69 -17.99
CA ILE A 119 16.81 6.34 -18.03
C ILE A 119 15.80 5.30 -17.56
N GLU A 120 14.79 5.13 -18.36
CA GLU A 120 13.71 4.23 -18.01
C GLU A 120 14.14 2.78 -17.86
N ASP A 121 15.05 2.34 -18.70
CA ASP A 121 15.54 0.96 -18.60
C ASP A 121 16.25 0.72 -17.30
N VAL A 122 17.03 1.69 -16.86
CA VAL A 122 17.71 1.61 -15.58
C VAL A 122 16.69 1.61 -14.46
N GLU A 123 15.64 2.37 -14.63
CA GLU A 123 14.58 2.43 -13.63
C GLU A 123 13.92 1.07 -13.43
N ILE A 124 13.59 0.38 -14.50
CA ILE A 124 12.97 -0.93 -14.39
C ILE A 124 13.88 -1.90 -13.65
N ARG A 125 15.13 -1.94 -14.03
CA ARG A 125 16.11 -2.80 -13.40
C ARG A 125 16.33 -2.42 -11.96
N TYR A 126 16.40 -1.13 -11.70
CA TYR A 126 16.62 -0.58 -10.38
C TYR A 126 15.42 -0.88 -9.47
N ARG A 127 14.24 -0.75 -10.02
CA ARG A 127 13.01 -1.02 -9.27
C ARG A 127 12.97 -2.46 -8.76
N LYS A 128 13.35 -3.39 -9.59
CA LYS A 128 13.38 -4.78 -9.20
C LYS A 128 14.34 -5.01 -8.05
N ARG A 129 15.54 -4.45 -8.17
CA ARG A 129 16.54 -4.53 -7.12
C ARG A 129 16.08 -3.82 -5.86
N TYR A 130 15.43 -2.70 -6.03
CA TYR A 130 14.93 -1.92 -4.93
C TYR A 130 13.92 -2.70 -4.11
N LEU A 131 13.02 -3.38 -4.77
CA LEU A 131 12.04 -4.21 -4.09
C LEU A 131 12.70 -5.32 -3.29
N ASP A 132 13.72 -5.94 -3.84
CA ASP A 132 14.46 -6.97 -3.13
C ASP A 132 15.11 -6.43 -1.86
N LEU A 133 15.67 -5.24 -1.96
CA LEU A 133 16.28 -4.60 -0.79
C LEU A 133 15.25 -4.26 0.27
N LEU A 134 14.07 -3.87 -0.16
CA LEU A 134 13.00 -3.52 0.77
C LEU A 134 12.42 -4.73 1.45
N MET A 135 12.41 -5.83 0.77
CA MET A 135 11.82 -7.06 1.26
C MET A 135 12.76 -7.87 2.14
N SER A 136 14.03 -7.58 2.07
CA SER A 136 15.02 -8.37 2.83
C SER A 136 15.32 -7.78 4.24
#